data_f53f8565184e979143588ee6e6ec0668
#
_entry.id   f53f8565184e979143588ee6e6ec0668
#
_cell.length_a   1.000
_cell.length_b   1.000
_cell.length_c   1.000
_cell.angle_alpha   90.00
_cell.angle_beta   90.00
_cell.angle_gamma   90.00
#
_symmetry.space_group_name_H-M   'P 1'
#
loop_
_entity.id
_entity.type
_entity.pdbx_description
1 polymer ?
#
loop_
_entity_poly.entity_id
_entity_poly.type
_entity_poly.pdbx_seq_one_letter_code
_entity_poly.pdbx_strand_id
1 'polypeptide(L)'
;MQQKIVIYSALTRLWGNKNTTRQPHGTLSANGSGKLRDFTPEALAYIRSLGATHVWYIGLLEHATKTDYSAQGIHPDHPDTVKGQAGSPYAVKDYYDVDPDLAEDPHTRQTELDALIERTHQAGLQVLMDFIPNHIARTYHSDACPKG
;
A
#
# COMPACT_ATOMS: atom_id res chain seq x y z
N MET A 1 -15.54 25.83 17.51
CA MET A 1 -14.18 25.96 16.96
C MET A 1 -13.95 24.83 15.97
N GLN A 2 -13.50 25.13 14.76
CA GLN A 2 -13.18 24.10 13.77
C GLN A 2 -11.93 23.34 14.23
N GLN A 3 -12.02 22.01 14.31
CA GLN A 3 -10.88 21.21 14.74
C GLN A 3 -9.78 21.27 13.66
N LYS A 4 -8.54 21.55 14.06
CA LYS A 4 -7.38 21.57 13.14
C LYS A 4 -7.14 20.16 12.59
N ILE A 5 -7.03 20.03 11.28
CA ILE A 5 -6.63 18.80 10.61
C ILE A 5 -5.10 18.71 10.64
N VAL A 6 -4.58 17.60 11.16
CA VAL A 6 -3.15 17.25 11.19
C VAL A 6 -3.00 15.87 10.57
N ILE A 7 -2.25 15.79 9.47
CA ILE A 7 -2.08 14.56 8.67
C ILE A 7 -0.69 13.99 8.93
N TYR A 8 -0.63 12.72 9.31
CA TYR A 8 0.60 11.93 9.32
C TYR A 8 0.69 11.12 8.03
N SER A 9 1.70 11.37 7.20
CA SER A 9 1.93 10.63 5.95
C SER A 9 2.85 9.44 6.19
N ALA A 10 2.46 8.27 5.72
CA ALA A 10 3.25 7.05 5.80
C ALA A 10 3.32 6.37 4.42
N LEU A 11 4.54 6.16 3.91
CA LEU A 11 4.74 5.31 2.74
C LEU A 11 4.68 3.86 3.19
N THR A 12 3.57 3.18 2.87
CA THR A 12 3.20 1.88 3.42
C THR A 12 4.27 0.81 3.23
N ARG A 13 4.87 0.72 2.04
CA ARG A 13 5.93 -0.27 1.75
C ARG A 13 7.20 -0.11 2.60
N LEU A 14 7.44 1.05 3.19
CA LEU A 14 8.61 1.29 4.04
C LEU A 14 8.28 1.20 5.53
N TRP A 15 7.01 1.37 5.90
CA TRP A 15 6.59 1.32 7.29
C TRP A 15 6.75 -0.09 7.86
N GLY A 16 7.45 -0.20 8.99
CA GLY A 16 7.66 -1.49 9.65
C GLY A 16 8.69 -2.43 8.98
N ASN A 17 9.14 -2.14 7.76
CA ASN A 17 10.17 -2.96 7.12
C ASN A 17 11.50 -2.87 7.86
N LYS A 18 11.88 -3.96 8.52
CA LYS A 18 13.13 -4.08 9.29
C LYS A 18 14.29 -4.67 8.48
N ASN A 19 14.06 -5.01 7.21
CA ASN A 19 15.11 -5.55 6.35
C ASN A 19 16.12 -4.45 5.99
N THR A 20 17.40 -4.71 6.23
CA THR A 20 18.50 -3.77 5.99
C THR A 20 19.37 -4.13 4.79
N THR A 21 19.01 -5.16 4.03
CA THR A 21 19.80 -5.68 2.90
C THR A 21 20.03 -4.61 1.83
N ARG A 22 18.96 -3.85 1.47
CA ARG A 22 19.00 -2.74 0.51
C ARG A 22 19.73 -3.08 -0.80
N GLN A 23 19.51 -4.30 -1.30
CA GLN A 23 20.10 -4.76 -2.55
C GLN A 23 19.54 -3.96 -3.71
N PRO A 24 20.37 -3.30 -4.55
CA PRO A 24 19.90 -2.64 -5.76
C PRO A 24 19.14 -3.64 -6.66
N HIS A 25 17.95 -3.27 -7.09
CA HIS A 25 17.03 -4.13 -7.86
C HIS A 25 16.68 -5.47 -7.17
N GLY A 26 16.85 -5.55 -5.85
CA GLY A 26 16.53 -6.75 -5.08
C GLY A 26 15.03 -7.05 -5.08
N THR A 27 14.72 -8.35 -5.04
CA THR A 27 13.35 -8.86 -4.96
C THR A 27 12.70 -8.52 -3.61
N LEU A 28 11.40 -8.75 -3.52
CA LEU A 28 10.66 -8.64 -2.26
C LEU A 28 11.27 -9.53 -1.16
N SER A 29 11.69 -10.75 -1.50
CA SER A 29 12.36 -11.65 -0.55
C SER A 29 13.73 -11.14 -0.08
N ALA A 30 14.46 -10.39 -0.92
CA ALA A 30 15.76 -9.83 -0.56
C ALA A 30 15.64 -8.58 0.30
N ASN A 31 14.75 -7.65 -0.07
CA ASN A 31 14.67 -6.32 0.54
C ASN A 31 13.51 -6.16 1.54
N GLY A 32 12.53 -7.06 1.50
CA GLY A 32 11.30 -6.94 2.27
C GLY A 32 10.38 -5.81 1.79
N SER A 33 9.23 -5.74 2.43
CA SER A 33 8.26 -4.64 2.33
C SER A 33 7.63 -4.44 3.69
N GLY A 34 7.19 -3.22 4.00
CA GLY A 34 6.25 -2.98 5.09
C GLY A 34 4.92 -3.68 4.80
N LYS A 35 4.22 -4.04 5.84
CA LYS A 35 2.94 -4.74 5.79
C LYS A 35 1.83 -3.93 6.43
N LEU A 36 0.60 -4.12 5.97
CA LEU A 36 -0.58 -3.45 6.55
C LEU A 36 -0.71 -3.71 8.06
N ARG A 37 -0.29 -4.91 8.51
CA ARG A 37 -0.28 -5.26 9.94
C ARG A 37 0.76 -4.51 10.77
N ASP A 38 1.82 -3.95 10.14
CA ASP A 38 2.87 -3.22 10.86
C ASP A 38 2.38 -1.89 11.45
N PHE A 39 1.23 -1.40 11.01
CA PHE A 39 0.49 -0.34 11.68
C PHE A 39 -0.27 -0.92 12.88
N THR A 40 0.50 -1.30 13.91
CA THR A 40 -0.07 -1.88 15.14
C THR A 40 -0.88 -0.85 15.94
N PRO A 41 -1.72 -1.28 16.90
CA PRO A 41 -2.40 -0.35 17.80
C PRO A 41 -1.44 0.62 18.51
N GLU A 42 -0.26 0.14 18.92
CA GLU A 42 0.76 0.94 19.59
C GLU A 42 1.35 1.99 18.64
N ALA A 43 1.63 1.61 17.38
CA ALA A 43 2.13 2.53 16.36
C ALA A 43 1.10 3.63 16.05
N LEU A 44 -0.17 3.27 15.93
CA LEU A 44 -1.26 4.21 15.70
C LEU A 44 -1.50 5.11 16.90
N ALA A 45 -1.41 4.59 18.14
CA ALA A 45 -1.48 5.39 19.36
C ALA A 45 -0.32 6.40 19.44
N TYR A 46 0.89 6.00 19.04
CA TYR A 46 2.03 6.90 18.91
C TYR A 46 1.75 8.03 17.91
N ILE A 47 1.29 7.71 16.69
CA ILE A 47 0.92 8.71 15.69
C ILE A 47 -0.14 9.67 16.25
N ARG A 48 -1.14 9.14 16.94
CA ARG A 48 -2.18 9.95 17.60
C ARG A 48 -1.59 10.89 18.66
N SER A 49 -0.61 10.43 19.44
CA SER A 49 0.07 11.23 20.48
C SER A 49 0.85 12.41 19.92
N LEU A 50 1.25 12.39 18.66
CA LEU A 50 1.87 13.51 17.95
C LEU A 50 0.87 14.61 17.58
N GLY A 51 -0.40 14.45 17.90
CA GLY A 51 -1.47 15.38 17.57
C GLY A 51 -2.09 15.16 16.19
N ALA A 52 -1.75 14.07 15.51
CA ALA A 52 -2.37 13.69 14.24
C ALA A 52 -3.87 13.42 14.42
N THR A 53 -4.64 13.80 13.42
CA THR A 53 -6.08 13.51 13.31
C THR A 53 -6.36 12.50 12.19
N HIS A 54 -5.44 12.41 11.23
CA HIS A 54 -5.54 11.55 10.04
C HIS A 54 -4.21 10.84 9.81
N VAL A 55 -4.28 9.62 9.26
CA VAL A 55 -3.15 8.93 8.65
C VAL A 55 -3.38 8.86 7.15
N TRP A 56 -2.42 9.34 6.39
CA TRP A 56 -2.38 9.20 4.94
C TRP A 56 -1.48 8.02 4.59
N TYR A 57 -2.11 6.92 4.19
CA TYR A 57 -1.43 5.72 3.72
C TYR A 57 -1.10 5.87 2.23
N ILE A 58 0.17 6.07 1.91
CA ILE A 58 0.64 6.27 0.54
C ILE A 58 0.91 4.91 -0.09
N GLY A 59 0.35 4.69 -1.30
CA GLY A 59 0.62 3.52 -2.13
C GLY A 59 -0.12 2.27 -1.70
N LEU A 60 -1.41 2.39 -1.34
CA LEU A 60 -2.27 1.26 -1.00
C LEU A 60 -2.79 0.51 -2.23
N LEU A 61 -3.00 1.22 -3.35
CA LEU A 61 -3.60 0.67 -4.55
C LEU A 61 -2.63 -0.26 -5.29
N GLU A 62 -3.18 -1.29 -5.94
CA GLU A 62 -2.41 -2.15 -6.83
C GLU A 62 -1.73 -1.30 -7.92
N HIS A 63 -0.43 -1.46 -8.07
CA HIS A 63 0.38 -0.76 -9.05
C HIS A 63 1.31 -1.73 -9.77
N ALA A 64 1.84 -1.30 -10.92
CA ALA A 64 2.71 -2.13 -11.73
C ALA A 64 3.96 -2.55 -10.95
N THR A 65 4.25 -3.86 -10.91
CA THR A 65 5.38 -4.48 -10.20
C THR A 65 6.02 -5.58 -11.05
N LYS A 66 7.30 -5.90 -10.77
CA LYS A 66 7.97 -7.07 -11.36
C LYS A 66 7.78 -8.33 -10.51
N THR A 67 7.17 -8.24 -9.35
CA THR A 67 6.80 -9.41 -8.57
C THR A 67 5.65 -10.13 -9.29
N ASP A 68 5.78 -11.44 -9.45
CA ASP A 68 4.77 -12.26 -10.11
C ASP A 68 3.68 -12.67 -9.10
N TYR A 69 2.47 -12.21 -9.35
CA TYR A 69 1.26 -12.52 -8.60
C TYR A 69 0.20 -13.25 -9.45
N SER A 70 0.61 -13.88 -10.55
CA SER A 70 -0.29 -14.64 -11.43
C SER A 70 -1.02 -15.77 -10.70
N ALA A 71 -0.38 -16.38 -9.70
CA ALA A 71 -1.01 -17.38 -8.84
C ALA A 71 -2.16 -16.81 -7.98
N GLN A 72 -2.21 -15.50 -7.79
CA GLN A 72 -3.28 -14.76 -7.10
C GLN A 72 -4.29 -14.13 -8.05
N GLY A 73 -4.19 -14.46 -9.34
CA GLY A 73 -5.08 -13.95 -10.38
C GLY A 73 -4.71 -12.55 -10.91
N ILE A 74 -3.59 -11.97 -10.47
CA ILE A 74 -3.15 -10.66 -10.91
C ILE A 74 -2.34 -10.81 -12.21
N HIS A 75 -2.72 -10.05 -13.23
CA HIS A 75 -2.04 -10.10 -14.52
C HIS A 75 -0.60 -9.55 -14.41
N PRO A 76 0.44 -10.27 -14.89
CA PRO A 76 1.83 -9.82 -14.80
C PRO A 76 2.10 -8.58 -15.65
N ASP A 77 3.01 -7.73 -15.17
CA ASP A 77 3.45 -6.54 -15.87
C ASP A 77 4.69 -6.80 -16.74
N HIS A 78 4.78 -6.07 -17.86
CA HIS A 78 5.99 -6.14 -18.68
C HIS A 78 7.15 -5.43 -17.94
N PRO A 79 8.31 -6.10 -17.75
CA PRO A 79 9.39 -5.59 -16.91
C PRO A 79 9.95 -4.23 -17.37
N ASP A 80 9.89 -3.90 -18.65
CA ASP A 80 10.37 -2.62 -19.18
C ASP A 80 9.43 -1.44 -18.86
N THR A 81 8.20 -1.72 -18.41
CA THR A 81 7.24 -0.67 -18.01
C THR A 81 7.24 -0.40 -16.52
N VAL A 82 8.00 -1.18 -15.74
CA VAL A 82 8.02 -1.13 -14.26
C VAL A 82 9.31 -0.45 -13.78
N LYS A 83 9.16 0.58 -12.94
CA LYS A 83 10.28 1.27 -12.33
C LYS A 83 10.91 0.43 -11.20
N GLY A 84 12.17 0.04 -11.37
CA GLY A 84 12.86 -0.81 -10.40
C GLY A 84 12.24 -2.22 -10.33
N GLN A 85 12.22 -2.85 -9.15
CA GLN A 85 11.59 -4.16 -8.92
C GLN A 85 10.15 -4.00 -8.42
N ALA A 86 9.96 -3.18 -7.40
CA ALA A 86 8.68 -3.00 -6.73
C ALA A 86 7.72 -2.02 -7.45
N GLY A 87 8.16 -1.34 -8.50
CA GLY A 87 7.35 -0.36 -9.21
C GLY A 87 7.18 0.97 -8.47
N SER A 88 6.35 1.83 -9.04
CA SER A 88 5.96 3.11 -8.46
C SER A 88 4.54 2.99 -7.89
N PRO A 89 4.29 3.42 -6.65
CA PRO A 89 2.94 3.43 -6.07
C PRO A 89 1.97 4.33 -6.83
N TYR A 90 2.49 5.20 -7.69
CA TYR A 90 1.68 6.08 -8.53
C TYR A 90 1.44 5.52 -9.94
N ALA A 91 2.03 4.38 -10.31
CA ALA A 91 1.70 3.66 -11.54
C ALA A 91 0.54 2.68 -11.28
N VAL A 92 -0.63 3.23 -10.93
CA VAL A 92 -1.80 2.44 -10.56
C VAL A 92 -2.21 1.52 -11.70
N LYS A 93 -2.36 0.27 -11.39
CA LYS A 93 -2.74 -0.79 -12.32
C LYS A 93 -4.20 -1.23 -12.10
N ASP A 94 -4.67 -1.20 -10.85
CA ASP A 94 -6.05 -1.43 -10.50
C ASP A 94 -6.50 -0.48 -9.38
N TYR A 95 -7.57 0.29 -9.62
CA TYR A 95 -8.16 1.16 -8.60
C TYR A 95 -9.08 0.41 -7.62
N TYR A 96 -9.44 -0.81 -7.93
CA TYR A 96 -10.36 -1.62 -7.13
C TYR A 96 -9.63 -2.66 -6.28
N ASP A 97 -8.29 -2.67 -6.34
CA ASP A 97 -7.49 -3.67 -5.63
C ASP A 97 -6.34 -3.04 -4.83
N VAL A 98 -5.84 -3.84 -3.88
CA VAL A 98 -4.77 -3.47 -2.94
C VAL A 98 -3.42 -4.02 -3.42
N ASP A 99 -2.35 -3.24 -3.24
CA ASP A 99 -0.99 -3.69 -3.53
C ASP A 99 -0.67 -4.99 -2.77
N PRO A 100 -0.46 -6.11 -3.47
CA PRO A 100 -0.23 -7.41 -2.84
C PRO A 100 1.07 -7.49 -2.04
N ASP A 101 2.08 -6.62 -2.35
CA ASP A 101 3.32 -6.53 -1.57
C ASP A 101 3.06 -6.14 -0.11
N LEU A 102 1.94 -5.46 0.18
CA LEU A 102 1.60 -4.95 1.51
C LEU A 102 0.87 -5.97 2.39
N ALA A 103 0.29 -7.00 1.81
CA ALA A 103 -0.40 -8.05 2.56
C ALA A 103 0.57 -9.12 3.08
N GLU A 104 0.23 -9.76 4.19
CA GLU A 104 0.92 -10.98 4.64
C GLU A 104 0.59 -12.15 3.70
N ASP A 105 -0.70 -12.28 3.38
CA ASP A 105 -1.19 -13.18 2.35
C ASP A 105 -1.85 -12.37 1.23
N PRO A 106 -1.27 -12.34 0.03
CA PRO A 106 -1.86 -11.62 -1.10
C PRO A 106 -3.31 -12.00 -1.43
N HIS A 107 -3.77 -13.21 -1.06
CA HIS A 107 -5.16 -13.61 -1.23
C HIS A 107 -6.13 -12.90 -0.28
N THR A 108 -5.65 -12.43 0.86
CA THR A 108 -6.46 -11.75 1.89
C THR A 108 -6.22 -10.24 1.93
N ARG A 109 -5.52 -9.67 0.95
CA ARG A 109 -5.09 -8.27 0.91
C ARG A 109 -6.20 -7.25 1.18
N GLN A 110 -7.41 -7.49 0.64
CA GLN A 110 -8.56 -6.62 0.90
C GLN A 110 -9.00 -6.69 2.37
N THR A 111 -9.12 -7.89 2.91
CA THR A 111 -9.48 -8.08 4.33
C THR A 111 -8.43 -7.47 5.27
N GLU A 112 -7.16 -7.55 4.90
CA GLU A 112 -6.08 -6.93 5.68
C GLU A 112 -6.15 -5.40 5.62
N LEU A 113 -6.54 -4.82 4.48
CA LEU A 113 -6.78 -3.38 4.36
C LEU A 113 -7.97 -2.95 5.23
N ASP A 114 -9.10 -3.69 5.18
CA ASP A 114 -10.27 -3.40 6.00
C ASP A 114 -9.91 -3.43 7.50
N ALA A 115 -9.11 -4.42 7.91
CA ALA A 115 -8.62 -4.51 9.28
C ALA A 115 -7.68 -3.34 9.67
N LEU A 116 -6.87 -2.82 8.74
CA LEU A 116 -6.06 -1.62 8.97
C LEU A 116 -6.94 -0.39 9.16
N ILE A 117 -7.95 -0.20 8.31
CA ILE A 117 -8.90 0.92 8.39
C ILE A 117 -9.60 0.91 9.75
N GLU A 118 -10.09 -0.26 10.16
CA GLU A 118 -10.77 -0.40 11.46
C GLU A 118 -9.83 -0.08 12.64
N ARG A 119 -8.60 -0.64 12.66
CA ARG A 119 -7.60 -0.32 13.70
C ARG A 119 -7.29 1.16 13.77
N THR A 120 -7.20 1.82 12.61
CA THR A 120 -6.94 3.26 12.53
C THR A 120 -8.08 4.06 13.15
N HIS A 121 -9.32 3.71 12.85
CA HIS A 121 -10.50 4.33 13.43
C HIS A 121 -10.58 4.08 14.95
N GLN A 122 -10.28 2.88 15.41
CA GLN A 122 -10.23 2.53 16.84
C GLN A 122 -9.18 3.34 17.60
N ALA A 123 -8.08 3.74 16.95
CA ALA A 123 -7.08 4.65 17.52
C ALA A 123 -7.52 6.12 17.53
N GLY A 124 -8.73 6.45 17.06
CA GLY A 124 -9.27 7.81 16.97
C GLY A 124 -8.66 8.64 15.84
N LEU A 125 -8.15 7.97 14.80
CA LEU A 125 -7.59 8.57 13.59
C LEU A 125 -8.52 8.33 12.39
N GLN A 126 -8.50 9.25 11.42
CA GLN A 126 -9.18 9.08 10.14
C GLN A 126 -8.19 8.55 9.09
N VAL A 127 -8.69 7.83 8.11
CA VAL A 127 -7.89 7.27 7.01
C VAL A 127 -7.95 8.20 5.79
N LEU A 128 -6.79 8.45 5.19
CA LEU A 128 -6.66 9.03 3.86
C LEU A 128 -5.86 8.06 2.98
N MET A 129 -6.27 7.94 1.73
CA MET A 129 -5.54 7.16 0.72
C MET A 129 -5.34 7.98 -0.55
N ASP A 130 -4.37 7.59 -1.35
CA ASP A 130 -4.09 8.24 -2.62
C ASP A 130 -5.25 8.03 -3.61
N PHE A 131 -5.53 9.09 -4.37
CA PHE A 131 -6.29 9.00 -5.60
C PHE A 131 -5.47 9.66 -6.70
N ILE A 132 -5.07 8.92 -7.72
CA ILE A 132 -4.16 9.36 -8.78
C ILE A 132 -4.93 9.49 -10.11
N PRO A 133 -5.64 10.60 -10.38
CA PRO A 133 -6.45 10.76 -11.58
C PRO A 133 -5.65 11.19 -12.80
N ASN A 134 -4.37 11.54 -12.63
CA ASN A 134 -3.54 12.14 -13.69
C ASN A 134 -3.03 11.13 -14.71
N HIS A 135 -2.78 9.90 -14.29
CA HIS A 135 -2.23 8.83 -15.13
C HIS A 135 -2.47 7.46 -14.49
N ILE A 136 -2.30 6.43 -15.29
CA ILE A 136 -2.37 5.01 -14.89
C ILE A 136 -1.14 4.27 -15.40
N ALA A 137 -0.92 3.04 -14.93
CA ALA A 137 0.06 2.16 -15.53
C ALA A 137 -0.29 1.85 -17.01
N ARG A 138 0.71 1.58 -17.83
CA ARG A 138 0.48 1.20 -19.25
C ARG A 138 -0.28 -0.12 -19.36
N THR A 139 -0.15 -0.97 -18.37
CA THR A 139 -0.78 -2.29 -18.24
C THR A 139 -2.02 -2.23 -17.37
N TYR A 140 -2.72 -1.06 -17.30
CA TYR A 140 -3.92 -0.94 -16.49
C TYR A 140 -4.93 -2.03 -16.86
N HIS A 141 -5.28 -2.82 -15.86
CA HIS A 141 -6.26 -3.89 -15.96
C HIS A 141 -6.81 -4.15 -14.57
N SER A 142 -8.13 -4.12 -14.42
CA SER A 142 -8.75 -4.47 -13.16
C SER A 142 -9.06 -5.96 -13.12
N ASP A 143 -8.34 -6.69 -12.30
CA ASP A 143 -8.62 -8.10 -11.99
C ASP A 143 -9.76 -8.21 -10.95
N ALA A 144 -9.88 -7.22 -10.06
CA ALA A 144 -10.94 -7.15 -9.04
C ALA A 144 -12.29 -6.71 -9.60
N CYS A 145 -12.31 -5.86 -10.65
CA CYS A 145 -13.52 -5.38 -11.28
C CYS A 145 -13.40 -5.37 -12.81
N PRO A 146 -13.39 -6.55 -13.48
CA PRO A 146 -13.10 -6.67 -14.92
C PRO A 146 -14.08 -5.96 -15.86
N LYS A 147 -15.21 -5.48 -15.36
CA LYS A 147 -16.26 -4.76 -16.10
C LYS A 147 -16.37 -3.28 -15.71
N GLY A 148 -15.47 -2.82 -14.86
CA GLY A 148 -15.42 -1.42 -14.40
C GLY A 148 -14.73 -0.47 -15.36
#